data_3b077a1da597a8f82d03695b5c2ab497
#
_entry.id   3b077a1da597a8f82d03695b5c2ab497
#
_cell.length_a   1.000
_cell.length_b   1.000
_cell.length_c   1.000
_cell.angle_alpha   90.00
_cell.angle_beta   90.00
_cell.angle_gamma   90.00
#
_symmetry.space_group_name_H-M   'P 1'
#
loop_
_entity.id
_entity.type
_entity.pdbx_description
1 polymer ?
#
loop_
_entity_poly.entity_id
_entity_poly.type
_entity_poly.pdbx_seq_one_letter_code
_entity_poly.pdbx_strand_id
1 'polypeptide(L)'
;GEMSLDVAALRAQFPILSKTVDGKPLVYLDNAATTQKPQAVIDALVDFYTGTNANVHRGAHHLSDEATRRYENARTSVATFINASAREEVIWTAGTTEAINIVANGLSQLLAEGDEVMVTELEHHANLVTWQQACRRSGATLNVVPIFDSGELDVEAFDRLLSENTKLVAFPHVSNALGTVNPIKTLTQKAKAVGAWVLVDGAQGIAHGGVDVQDIGCDFYAFSGHKLFGPTGIGCLWGKK
;
A
#
# COMPACT_ATOMS: atom_id res chain seq x y z
N GLY A 1 -8.45 25.41 20.69
CA GLY A 1 -7.22 25.12 21.39
C GLY A 1 -6.43 24.14 20.57
N GLU A 2 -5.24 24.53 20.11
CA GLU A 2 -4.28 23.62 19.49
C GLU A 2 -3.91 22.56 20.52
N MET A 3 -4.24 21.29 20.24
CA MET A 3 -3.68 20.18 21.01
C MET A 3 -2.20 20.09 20.63
N SER A 4 -1.31 20.54 21.52
CA SER A 4 0.12 20.34 21.34
C SER A 4 0.44 18.84 21.38
N LEU A 5 1.12 18.36 20.36
CA LEU A 5 1.55 16.96 20.29
C LEU A 5 2.59 16.69 21.39
N ASP A 6 2.29 15.79 22.31
CA ASP A 6 3.27 15.37 23.33
C ASP A 6 4.26 14.37 22.70
N VAL A 7 5.36 14.93 22.18
CA VAL A 7 6.41 14.15 21.51
C VAL A 7 7.07 13.15 22.44
N ALA A 8 7.23 13.48 23.73
CA ALA A 8 7.84 12.58 24.71
C ALA A 8 6.95 11.37 24.97
N ALA A 9 5.65 11.57 25.13
CA ALA A 9 4.68 10.48 25.31
C ALA A 9 4.60 9.58 24.09
N LEU A 10 4.66 10.15 22.88
CA LEU A 10 4.70 9.37 21.65
C LEU A 10 5.98 8.53 21.51
N ARG A 11 7.14 9.13 21.78
CA ARG A 11 8.43 8.40 21.73
C ARG A 11 8.47 7.23 22.69
N ALA A 12 7.86 7.36 23.87
CA ALA A 12 7.82 6.31 24.88
C ALA A 12 7.09 5.04 24.41
N GLN A 13 6.23 5.13 23.41
CA GLN A 13 5.53 3.98 22.83
C GLN A 13 6.41 3.12 21.91
N PHE A 14 7.61 3.58 21.58
CA PHE A 14 8.55 2.88 20.68
C PHE A 14 9.81 2.48 21.47
N PRO A 15 9.94 1.21 21.89
CA PRO A 15 11.05 0.79 22.76
C PRO A 15 12.44 1.11 22.22
N ILE A 16 12.65 1.00 20.90
CA ILE A 16 13.94 1.29 20.27
C ILE A 16 14.37 2.75 20.44
N LEU A 17 13.43 3.68 20.55
CA LEU A 17 13.73 5.10 20.69
C LEU A 17 14.21 5.47 22.11
N SER A 18 14.15 4.55 23.07
CA SER A 18 14.75 4.72 24.41
C SER A 18 16.26 4.49 24.40
N LYS A 19 16.80 3.89 23.35
CA LYS A 19 18.25 3.68 23.20
C LYS A 19 18.98 5.01 23.01
N THR A 20 20.23 5.02 23.44
CA THR A 20 21.13 6.16 23.25
C THR A 20 22.29 5.75 22.33
N VAL A 21 22.77 6.71 21.55
CA VAL A 21 23.97 6.57 20.74
C VAL A 21 24.94 7.67 21.18
N ASP A 22 26.13 7.29 21.64
CA ASP A 22 27.13 8.22 22.18
C ASP A 22 26.56 9.14 23.30
N GLY A 23 25.72 8.56 24.17
CA GLY A 23 25.08 9.28 25.28
C GLY A 23 23.94 10.21 24.87
N LYS A 24 23.56 10.25 23.60
CA LYS A 24 22.47 11.09 23.08
C LYS A 24 21.26 10.22 22.72
N PRO A 25 20.01 10.74 22.84
CA PRO A 25 18.82 10.02 22.41
C PRO A 25 18.88 9.63 20.94
N LEU A 26 18.44 8.41 20.61
CA LEU A 26 18.36 7.94 19.23
C LEU A 26 17.32 8.76 18.45
N VAL A 27 17.71 9.23 17.27
CA VAL A 27 16.80 9.82 16.27
C VAL A 27 16.79 8.89 15.06
N TYR A 28 15.60 8.38 14.71
CA TYR A 28 15.42 7.50 13.57
C TYR A 28 14.68 8.23 12.44
N LEU A 29 15.33 8.39 11.29
CA LEU A 29 14.82 9.16 10.15
C LEU A 29 14.52 8.29 8.91
N ASP A 30 14.79 6.97 8.97
CA ASP A 30 14.65 6.07 7.82
C ASP A 30 13.30 5.32 7.80
N ASN A 31 12.23 5.99 8.18
CA ASN A 31 10.87 5.40 8.16
C ASN A 31 10.38 5.05 6.75
N ALA A 32 10.98 5.61 5.69
CA ALA A 32 10.66 5.25 4.33
C ALA A 32 11.10 3.82 3.96
N ALA A 33 12.19 3.32 4.56
CA ALA A 33 12.66 1.95 4.38
C ALA A 33 11.89 0.96 5.25
N THR A 34 11.80 1.25 6.55
CA THR A 34 10.97 0.48 7.50
C THR A 34 10.54 1.37 8.67
N THR A 35 9.31 1.21 9.10
CA THR A 35 8.76 1.95 10.25
C THR A 35 9.13 1.24 11.54
N GLN A 36 9.54 1.99 12.59
CA GLN A 36 9.78 1.42 13.91
C GLN A 36 8.46 0.95 14.53
N LYS A 37 8.54 -0.09 15.39
CA LYS A 37 7.35 -0.76 15.93
C LYS A 37 6.99 -0.19 17.30
N PRO A 38 5.74 0.28 17.52
CA PRO A 38 5.26 0.63 18.83
C PRO A 38 5.12 -0.59 19.73
N GLN A 39 5.20 -0.38 21.04
CA GLN A 39 5.09 -1.45 22.03
C GLN A 39 3.80 -2.26 21.87
N ALA A 40 2.68 -1.60 21.57
CA ALA A 40 1.39 -2.26 21.37
C ALA A 40 1.42 -3.32 20.25
N VAL A 41 2.16 -3.08 19.16
CA VAL A 41 2.31 -4.05 18.06
C VAL A 41 3.17 -5.23 18.49
N ILE A 42 4.27 -4.96 19.20
CA ILE A 42 5.16 -6.01 19.74
C ILE A 42 4.40 -6.89 20.70
N ASP A 43 3.65 -6.31 21.64
CA ASP A 43 2.85 -7.04 22.61
C ASP A 43 1.78 -7.91 21.94
N ALA A 44 1.10 -7.39 20.92
CA ALA A 44 0.12 -8.14 20.14
C ALA A 44 0.73 -9.36 19.43
N LEU A 45 1.95 -9.24 18.90
CA LEU A 45 2.68 -10.36 18.29
C LEU A 45 3.07 -11.42 19.35
N VAL A 46 3.62 -10.97 20.47
CA VAL A 46 3.97 -11.88 21.58
C VAL A 46 2.73 -12.61 22.08
N ASP A 47 1.64 -11.91 22.35
CA ASP A 47 0.38 -12.50 22.80
C ASP A 47 -0.17 -13.53 21.80
N PHE A 48 -0.11 -13.23 20.50
CA PHE A 48 -0.55 -14.16 19.47
C PHE A 48 0.28 -15.44 19.48
N TYR A 49 1.61 -15.34 19.46
CA TYR A 49 2.49 -16.51 19.42
C TYR A 49 2.50 -17.32 20.73
N THR A 50 2.29 -16.69 21.86
CA THR A 50 2.29 -17.36 23.18
C THR A 50 0.92 -17.85 23.62
N GLY A 51 -0.16 -17.19 23.21
CA GLY A 51 -1.51 -17.45 23.70
C GLY A 51 -2.51 -18.00 22.68
N THR A 52 -2.47 -17.51 21.44
CA THR A 52 -3.52 -17.75 20.44
C THR A 52 -3.03 -18.29 19.09
N ASN A 53 -1.77 -18.74 19.03
CA ASN A 53 -1.20 -19.24 17.76
C ASN A 53 -1.94 -20.51 17.29
N ALA A 54 -2.86 -20.35 16.34
CA ALA A 54 -3.67 -21.40 15.75
C ALA A 54 -4.06 -21.04 14.32
N ASN A 55 -4.57 -22.02 13.56
CA ASN A 55 -5.03 -21.78 12.19
C ASN A 55 -6.28 -20.90 12.18
N VAL A 56 -6.17 -19.73 11.51
CA VAL A 56 -7.31 -18.83 11.32
C VAL A 56 -8.34 -19.48 10.40
N HIS A 57 -9.62 -19.35 10.75
CA HIS A 57 -10.77 -19.92 10.02
C HIS A 57 -10.76 -21.45 9.88
N ARG A 58 -9.88 -22.15 10.61
CA ARG A 58 -9.77 -23.60 10.60
C ARG A 58 -9.76 -24.16 12.01
N GLY A 59 -10.60 -25.10 12.29
CA GLY A 59 -10.71 -25.71 13.60
C GLY A 59 -11.85 -25.11 14.44
N ALA A 60 -12.41 -25.93 15.31
CA ALA A 60 -13.58 -25.60 16.16
C ALA A 60 -13.18 -25.51 17.64
N HIS A 61 -11.98 -25.09 17.95
CA HIS A 61 -11.50 -24.93 19.33
C HIS A 61 -11.28 -23.46 19.70
N HIS A 62 -11.17 -23.16 20.97
CA HIS A 62 -11.08 -21.80 21.52
C HIS A 62 -9.92 -20.97 20.92
N LEU A 63 -8.73 -21.56 20.75
CA LEU A 63 -7.57 -20.85 20.17
C LEU A 63 -7.81 -20.45 18.72
N SER A 64 -8.48 -21.29 17.92
CA SER A 64 -8.83 -20.97 16.55
C SER A 64 -9.86 -19.84 16.48
N ASP A 65 -10.89 -19.86 17.35
CA ASP A 65 -11.90 -18.80 17.43
C ASP A 65 -11.28 -17.47 17.84
N GLU A 66 -10.36 -17.47 18.80
CA GLU A 66 -9.62 -16.30 19.25
C GLU A 66 -8.73 -15.74 18.11
N ALA A 67 -8.00 -16.60 17.39
CA ALA A 67 -7.17 -16.19 16.27
C ALA A 67 -8.01 -15.59 15.13
N THR A 68 -9.16 -16.20 14.82
CA THR A 68 -10.10 -15.69 13.82
C THR A 68 -10.64 -14.32 14.20
N ARG A 69 -11.04 -14.13 15.45
CA ARG A 69 -11.53 -12.84 15.95
C ARG A 69 -10.48 -11.75 15.85
N ARG A 70 -9.24 -12.02 16.23
CA ARG A 70 -8.12 -11.05 16.12
C ARG A 70 -7.81 -10.70 14.67
N TYR A 71 -7.84 -11.68 13.78
CA TYR A 71 -7.65 -11.51 12.35
C TYR A 71 -8.73 -10.56 11.77
N GLU A 72 -10.01 -10.81 12.06
CA GLU A 72 -11.11 -9.99 11.56
C GLU A 72 -11.11 -8.58 12.18
N ASN A 73 -10.74 -8.44 13.45
CA ASN A 73 -10.59 -7.14 14.10
C ASN A 73 -9.47 -6.31 13.44
N ALA A 74 -8.35 -6.95 13.09
CA ALA A 74 -7.26 -6.28 12.39
C ALA A 74 -7.70 -5.80 10.99
N ARG A 75 -8.46 -6.61 10.26
CA ARG A 75 -9.04 -6.19 8.96
C ARG A 75 -9.96 -4.98 9.13
N THR A 76 -10.83 -4.98 10.14
CA THR A 76 -11.71 -3.86 10.45
C THR A 76 -10.92 -2.59 10.77
N SER A 77 -9.84 -2.70 11.56
CA SER A 77 -8.98 -1.57 11.89
C SER A 77 -8.30 -0.97 10.65
N VAL A 78 -7.78 -1.81 9.77
CA VAL A 78 -7.17 -1.36 8.50
C VAL A 78 -8.23 -0.71 7.61
N ALA A 79 -9.39 -1.31 7.45
CA ALA A 79 -10.48 -0.77 6.64
C ALA A 79 -10.89 0.63 7.12
N THR A 80 -11.00 0.82 8.42
CA THR A 80 -11.31 2.13 9.02
C THR A 80 -10.20 3.13 8.74
N PHE A 81 -8.94 2.73 8.91
CA PHE A 81 -7.77 3.60 8.71
C PHE A 81 -7.64 4.16 7.30
N ILE A 82 -7.96 3.36 6.28
CA ILE A 82 -7.90 3.78 4.87
C ILE A 82 -9.25 4.27 4.33
N ASN A 83 -10.27 4.35 5.18
CA ASN A 83 -11.65 4.70 4.82
C ASN A 83 -12.23 3.77 3.73
N ALA A 84 -12.03 2.47 3.86
CA ALA A 84 -12.71 1.48 3.04
C ALA A 84 -14.18 1.37 3.42
N SER A 85 -15.05 1.03 2.46
CA SER A 85 -16.49 0.88 2.70
C SER A 85 -16.83 -0.33 3.56
N ALA A 86 -16.03 -1.40 3.48
CA ALA A 86 -16.23 -2.63 4.22
C ALA A 86 -14.90 -3.36 4.44
N ARG A 87 -14.83 -4.13 5.54
CA ARG A 87 -13.62 -4.91 5.85
C ARG A 87 -13.35 -6.03 4.84
N GLU A 88 -14.37 -6.51 4.17
CA GLU A 88 -14.27 -7.54 3.14
C GLU A 88 -13.49 -7.09 1.91
N GLU A 89 -13.31 -5.78 1.74
CA GLU A 89 -12.47 -5.19 0.70
C GLU A 89 -10.98 -5.27 1.01
N VAL A 90 -10.61 -5.63 2.25
CA VAL A 90 -9.21 -5.74 2.70
C VAL A 90 -8.77 -7.20 2.67
N ILE A 91 -7.66 -7.47 1.97
CA ILE A 91 -7.05 -8.79 1.82
C ILE A 91 -5.63 -8.73 2.36
N TRP A 92 -5.26 -9.68 3.23
CA TRP A 92 -3.89 -9.83 3.70
C TRP A 92 -3.01 -10.49 2.64
N THR A 93 -1.80 -9.98 2.50
CA THR A 93 -0.79 -10.49 1.56
C THR A 93 0.56 -10.63 2.25
N ALA A 94 1.54 -11.26 1.60
CA ALA A 94 2.92 -11.35 2.08
C ALA A 94 3.72 -10.06 1.86
N GLY A 95 3.10 -8.99 1.42
CA GLY A 95 3.71 -7.67 1.18
C GLY A 95 3.10 -6.97 -0.03
N THR A 96 3.58 -5.76 -0.32
CA THR A 96 3.07 -4.95 -1.44
C THR A 96 3.28 -5.64 -2.79
N THR A 97 4.41 -6.30 -2.99
CA THR A 97 4.71 -7.01 -4.25
C THR A 97 3.70 -8.12 -4.53
N GLU A 98 3.35 -8.93 -3.53
CA GLU A 98 2.31 -9.95 -3.70
C GLU A 98 0.95 -9.33 -3.99
N ALA A 99 0.59 -8.23 -3.30
CA ALA A 99 -0.64 -7.51 -3.54
C ALA A 99 -0.76 -7.06 -5.01
N ILE A 100 0.30 -6.50 -5.56
CA ILE A 100 0.36 -6.08 -6.97
C ILE A 100 0.30 -7.28 -7.91
N ASN A 101 0.97 -8.37 -7.59
CA ASN A 101 0.92 -9.61 -8.37
C ASN A 101 -0.50 -10.21 -8.43
N ILE A 102 -1.25 -10.16 -7.33
CA ILE A 102 -2.65 -10.62 -7.30
C ILE A 102 -3.49 -9.83 -8.30
N VAL A 103 -3.37 -8.52 -8.30
CA VAL A 103 -4.09 -7.65 -9.25
C VAL A 103 -3.65 -7.93 -10.69
N ALA A 104 -2.35 -7.99 -10.95
CA ALA A 104 -1.81 -8.23 -12.28
C ALA A 104 -2.23 -9.59 -12.84
N ASN A 105 -2.22 -10.64 -12.03
CA ASN A 105 -2.65 -11.97 -12.45
C ASN A 105 -4.15 -12.02 -12.73
N GLY A 106 -4.97 -11.38 -11.91
CA GLY A 106 -6.41 -11.30 -12.13
C GLY A 106 -6.76 -10.52 -13.40
N LEU A 107 -6.15 -9.37 -13.59
CA LEU A 107 -6.41 -8.52 -14.74
C LEU A 107 -5.84 -9.08 -16.04
N SER A 108 -4.72 -9.81 -16.00
CA SER A 108 -4.15 -10.40 -17.22
C SER A 108 -5.10 -11.36 -17.93
N GLN A 109 -6.06 -11.94 -17.21
CA GLN A 109 -7.11 -12.79 -17.78
C GLN A 109 -8.21 -11.98 -18.49
N LEU A 110 -8.34 -10.71 -18.18
CA LEU A 110 -9.33 -9.79 -18.75
C LEU A 110 -8.75 -8.90 -19.86
N LEU A 111 -7.42 -8.84 -19.97
CA LEU A 111 -6.72 -8.06 -20.99
C LEU A 111 -6.64 -8.86 -22.29
N ALA A 112 -6.67 -8.14 -23.42
CA ALA A 112 -6.56 -8.69 -24.77
C ALA A 112 -5.59 -7.87 -25.62
N GLU A 113 -5.27 -8.37 -26.81
CA GLU A 113 -4.51 -7.63 -27.80
C GLU A 113 -5.22 -6.30 -28.14
N GLY A 114 -4.45 -5.22 -28.18
CA GLY A 114 -4.97 -3.86 -28.38
C GLY A 114 -5.27 -3.11 -27.09
N ASP A 115 -5.37 -3.80 -25.96
CA ASP A 115 -5.47 -3.15 -24.66
C ASP A 115 -4.13 -2.59 -24.21
N GLU A 116 -4.16 -1.55 -23.39
CA GLU A 116 -2.99 -0.87 -22.87
C GLU A 116 -3.00 -0.85 -21.35
N VAL A 117 -1.83 -1.07 -20.77
CA VAL A 117 -1.55 -0.88 -19.34
C VAL A 117 -0.57 0.26 -19.20
N MET A 118 -0.87 1.22 -18.35
CA MET A 118 -0.02 2.38 -18.12
C MET A 118 0.55 2.35 -16.70
N VAL A 119 1.87 2.46 -16.61
CA VAL A 119 2.62 2.57 -15.37
C VAL A 119 3.54 3.79 -15.42
N THR A 120 4.25 4.10 -14.34
CA THR A 120 5.18 5.22 -14.29
C THR A 120 6.61 4.74 -14.04
N GLU A 121 7.61 5.55 -14.41
CA GLU A 121 9.02 5.29 -14.07
C GLU A 121 9.29 5.36 -12.56
N LEU A 122 8.35 5.90 -11.77
CA LEU A 122 8.44 5.90 -10.31
C LEU A 122 8.19 4.53 -9.68
N GLU A 123 7.67 3.56 -10.45
CA GLU A 123 7.41 2.21 -9.97
C GLU A 123 8.69 1.51 -9.51
N HIS A 124 8.58 0.71 -8.45
CA HIS A 124 9.64 -0.21 -8.07
C HIS A 124 9.90 -1.21 -9.20
N HIS A 125 11.17 -1.54 -9.44
CA HIS A 125 11.55 -2.43 -10.55
C HIS A 125 10.77 -3.76 -10.56
N ALA A 126 10.55 -4.36 -9.38
CA ALA A 126 9.79 -5.60 -9.27
C ALA A 126 8.35 -5.47 -9.78
N ASN A 127 7.71 -4.32 -9.53
CA ASN A 127 6.36 -4.04 -10.01
C ASN A 127 6.33 -3.86 -11.53
N LEU A 128 7.33 -3.18 -12.07
CA LEU A 128 7.46 -2.98 -13.51
C LEU A 128 7.57 -4.31 -14.25
N VAL A 129 8.39 -5.24 -13.74
CA VAL A 129 8.51 -6.60 -14.29
C VAL A 129 7.18 -7.35 -14.25
N THR A 130 6.43 -7.22 -13.15
CA THR A 130 5.09 -7.83 -13.02
C THR A 130 4.15 -7.36 -14.14
N TRP A 131 4.10 -6.06 -14.42
CA TRP A 131 3.26 -5.51 -15.48
C TRP A 131 3.76 -5.87 -16.88
N GLN A 132 5.08 -5.92 -17.10
CA GLN A 132 5.66 -6.43 -18.35
C GLN A 132 5.22 -7.86 -18.64
N GLN A 133 5.25 -8.72 -17.63
CA GLN A 133 4.83 -10.12 -17.77
C GLN A 133 3.33 -10.24 -18.03
N ALA A 134 2.49 -9.46 -17.33
CA ALA A 134 1.05 -9.45 -17.55
C ALA A 134 0.68 -9.03 -18.97
N CYS A 135 1.33 -8.00 -19.51
CA CYS A 135 1.15 -7.55 -20.88
C CYS A 135 1.62 -8.59 -21.90
N ARG A 136 2.76 -9.22 -21.63
CA ARG A 136 3.29 -10.29 -22.51
C ARG A 136 2.35 -11.47 -22.59
N ARG A 137 1.76 -11.89 -21.47
CA ARG A 137 0.81 -13.02 -21.44
C ARG A 137 -0.50 -12.71 -22.16
N SER A 138 -0.97 -11.49 -22.08
CA SER A 138 -2.28 -11.07 -22.60
C SER A 138 -2.24 -10.48 -24.00
N GLY A 139 -1.08 -10.13 -24.51
CA GLY A 139 -0.92 -9.40 -25.78
C GLY A 139 -1.18 -7.89 -25.65
N ALA A 140 -1.41 -7.37 -24.45
CA ALA A 140 -1.56 -5.95 -24.18
C ALA A 140 -0.23 -5.21 -24.31
N THR A 141 -0.30 -3.90 -24.51
CA THR A 141 0.86 -3.02 -24.59
C THR A 141 1.11 -2.33 -23.24
N LEU A 142 2.36 -2.31 -22.80
CA LEU A 142 2.78 -1.57 -21.62
C LEU A 142 3.29 -0.19 -22.03
N ASN A 143 2.67 0.86 -21.50
CA ASN A 143 3.10 2.25 -21.64
C ASN A 143 3.70 2.74 -20.33
N VAL A 144 4.91 3.28 -20.36
CA VAL A 144 5.61 3.80 -19.19
C VAL A 144 5.66 5.32 -19.28
N VAL A 145 5.04 5.99 -18.30
CA VAL A 145 5.07 7.45 -18.20
C VAL A 145 6.42 7.87 -17.61
N PRO A 146 7.19 8.72 -18.32
CA PRO A 146 8.49 9.15 -17.85
C PRO A 146 8.40 10.13 -16.67
N ILE A 147 9.52 10.27 -15.98
CA ILE A 147 9.75 11.32 -14.98
C ILE A 147 10.77 12.32 -15.53
N PHE A 148 10.72 13.54 -15.02
CA PHE A 148 11.74 14.55 -15.30
C PHE A 148 12.99 14.28 -14.45
N ASP A 149 14.11 14.92 -14.79
CA ASP A 149 15.35 14.87 -13.99
C ASP A 149 15.13 15.34 -12.55
N SER A 150 14.13 16.18 -12.30
CA SER A 150 13.69 16.61 -10.97
C SER A 150 13.06 15.49 -10.13
N GLY A 151 12.71 14.35 -10.72
CA GLY A 151 11.96 13.26 -10.09
C GLY A 151 10.44 13.42 -10.17
N GLU A 152 9.94 14.51 -10.74
CA GLU A 152 8.51 14.74 -10.94
C GLU A 152 7.98 13.94 -12.14
N LEU A 153 6.73 13.47 -12.02
CA LEU A 153 6.05 12.77 -13.10
C LEU A 153 5.75 13.75 -14.25
N ASP A 154 6.04 13.32 -15.48
CA ASP A 154 5.64 14.04 -16.69
C ASP A 154 4.13 13.87 -16.95
N VAL A 155 3.35 14.79 -16.41
CA VAL A 155 1.87 14.76 -16.50
C VAL A 155 1.39 14.97 -17.94
N GLU A 156 2.12 15.72 -18.78
CA GLU A 156 1.77 15.87 -20.19
C GLU A 156 1.94 14.53 -20.94
N ALA A 157 3.00 13.78 -20.63
CA ALA A 157 3.17 12.44 -21.18
C ALA A 157 2.10 11.48 -20.67
N PHE A 158 1.69 11.59 -19.40
CA PHE A 158 0.56 10.84 -18.87
C PHE A 158 -0.71 11.09 -19.69
N ASP A 159 -1.06 12.34 -19.92
CA ASP A 159 -2.24 12.72 -20.71
C ASP A 159 -2.16 12.23 -22.16
N ARG A 160 -0.98 12.29 -22.76
CA ARG A 160 -0.76 11.84 -24.15
C ARG A 160 -0.87 10.33 -24.31
N LEU A 161 -0.40 9.55 -23.34
CA LEU A 161 -0.41 8.09 -23.38
C LEU A 161 -1.77 7.50 -23.00
N LEU A 162 -2.58 8.24 -22.24
CA LEU A 162 -3.90 7.78 -21.83
C LEU A 162 -4.85 7.75 -23.03
N SER A 163 -5.54 6.63 -23.23
CA SER A 163 -6.47 6.45 -24.35
C SER A 163 -7.68 5.61 -23.94
N GLU A 164 -8.64 5.47 -24.84
CA GLU A 164 -9.80 4.57 -24.65
C GLU A 164 -9.40 3.10 -24.55
N ASN A 165 -8.20 2.74 -25.03
CA ASN A 165 -7.66 1.40 -24.95
C ASN A 165 -6.94 1.13 -23.62
N THR A 166 -6.69 2.14 -22.81
CA THR A 166 -6.09 2.00 -21.47
C THR A 166 -7.07 1.30 -20.55
N LYS A 167 -6.70 0.11 -20.06
CA LYS A 167 -7.53 -0.73 -19.17
C LYS A 167 -7.11 -0.66 -17.73
N LEU A 168 -5.83 -0.42 -17.48
CA LEU A 168 -5.27 -0.27 -16.14
C LEU A 168 -4.24 0.86 -16.13
N VAL A 169 -4.28 1.64 -15.06
CA VAL A 169 -3.25 2.64 -14.72
C VAL A 169 -2.75 2.35 -13.32
N ALA A 170 -1.45 2.14 -13.17
CA ALA A 170 -0.80 1.91 -11.88
C ALA A 170 0.26 2.98 -11.62
N PHE A 171 0.26 3.56 -10.42
CA PHE A 171 1.24 4.55 -10.01
C PHE A 171 1.43 4.55 -8.49
N PRO A 172 2.62 4.98 -8.00
CA PRO A 172 2.88 5.04 -6.57
C PRO A 172 2.25 6.27 -5.92
N HIS A 173 1.86 6.12 -4.65
CA HIS A 173 1.48 7.20 -3.76
C HIS A 173 2.69 7.59 -2.93
N VAL A 174 3.59 8.41 -3.48
CA VAL A 174 4.82 8.81 -2.80
C VAL A 174 4.93 10.32 -2.68
N SER A 175 5.52 10.76 -1.56
CA SER A 175 6.21 12.02 -1.46
C SER A 175 7.63 11.77 -1.96
N ASN A 176 8.10 12.48 -2.99
CA ASN A 176 9.46 12.30 -3.46
C ASN A 176 10.47 12.98 -2.51
N ALA A 177 11.77 12.79 -2.79
CA ALA A 177 12.85 13.36 -1.98
C ALA A 177 12.83 14.90 -1.91
N LEU A 178 12.13 15.57 -2.82
CA LEU A 178 11.95 17.02 -2.86
C LEU A 178 10.66 17.48 -2.15
N GLY A 179 9.91 16.54 -1.53
CA GLY A 179 8.66 16.84 -0.85
C GLY A 179 7.45 16.99 -1.78
N THR A 180 7.60 16.74 -3.08
CA THR A 180 6.51 16.75 -4.03
C THR A 180 5.68 15.47 -3.88
N VAL A 181 4.36 15.60 -3.81
CA VAL A 181 3.41 14.48 -3.74
C VAL A 181 2.80 14.27 -5.12
N ASN A 182 2.72 13.02 -5.59
CA ASN A 182 2.00 12.72 -6.80
C ASN A 182 0.54 13.17 -6.67
N PRO A 183 -0.02 13.86 -7.67
CA PRO A 183 -1.41 14.30 -7.65
C PRO A 183 -2.36 13.11 -7.93
N ILE A 184 -2.37 12.13 -7.03
CA ILE A 184 -3.03 10.83 -7.23
C ILE A 184 -4.52 10.95 -7.51
N LYS A 185 -5.21 11.87 -6.86
CA LYS A 185 -6.64 12.09 -7.10
C LYS A 185 -6.89 12.59 -8.52
N THR A 186 -6.07 13.51 -9.01
CA THR A 186 -6.15 14.03 -10.38
C THR A 186 -5.83 12.95 -11.40
N LEU A 187 -4.74 12.19 -11.20
CA LEU A 187 -4.37 11.08 -12.09
C LEU A 187 -5.46 10.00 -12.11
N THR A 188 -6.02 9.68 -10.96
CA THR A 188 -7.12 8.72 -10.84
C THR A 188 -8.35 9.20 -11.61
N GLN A 189 -8.74 10.46 -11.47
CA GLN A 189 -9.88 11.03 -12.21
C GLN A 189 -9.69 10.94 -13.72
N LYS A 190 -8.49 11.25 -14.21
CA LYS A 190 -8.16 11.14 -15.64
C LYS A 190 -8.26 9.70 -16.15
N ALA A 191 -7.71 8.75 -15.40
CA ALA A 191 -7.77 7.33 -15.75
C ALA A 191 -9.21 6.79 -15.73
N LYS A 192 -9.98 7.13 -14.70
CA LYS A 192 -11.39 6.73 -14.61
C LYS A 192 -12.24 7.33 -15.74
N ALA A 193 -11.92 8.52 -16.23
CA ALA A 193 -12.63 9.16 -17.33
C ALA A 193 -12.54 8.36 -18.65
N VAL A 194 -11.50 7.56 -18.87
CA VAL A 194 -11.37 6.66 -20.03
C VAL A 194 -11.82 5.22 -19.71
N GLY A 195 -12.34 4.97 -18.52
CA GLY A 195 -12.84 3.66 -18.10
C GLY A 195 -11.77 2.69 -17.60
N ALA A 196 -10.55 3.15 -17.32
CA ALA A 196 -9.47 2.32 -16.80
C ALA A 196 -9.64 1.99 -15.32
N TRP A 197 -9.20 0.81 -14.89
CA TRP A 197 -8.97 0.51 -13.49
C TRP A 197 -7.71 1.23 -13.00
N VAL A 198 -7.70 1.60 -11.71
CA VAL A 198 -6.59 2.32 -11.09
C VAL A 198 -6.09 1.55 -9.89
N LEU A 199 -4.79 1.21 -9.90
CA LEU A 199 -4.05 0.66 -8.77
C LEU A 199 -3.08 1.72 -8.24
N VAL A 200 -3.17 2.01 -6.95
CA VAL A 200 -2.22 2.87 -6.26
C VAL A 200 -1.31 2.03 -5.35
N ASP A 201 -0.01 2.15 -5.55
CA ASP A 201 1.00 1.56 -4.67
C ASP A 201 1.28 2.52 -3.52
N GLY A 202 0.75 2.18 -2.34
CA GLY A 202 0.86 2.97 -1.13
C GLY A 202 2.02 2.58 -0.22
N ALA A 203 3.03 1.86 -0.72
CA ALA A 203 4.15 1.38 0.11
C ALA A 203 4.85 2.49 0.88
N GLN A 204 4.85 3.73 0.37
CA GLN A 204 5.50 4.88 1.01
C GLN A 204 4.53 5.98 1.43
N GLY A 205 3.34 6.05 0.86
CA GLY A 205 2.40 7.14 1.08
C GLY A 205 1.59 7.02 2.36
N ILE A 206 1.28 5.80 2.76
CA ILE A 206 0.29 5.55 3.82
C ILE A 206 0.74 6.03 5.22
N ALA A 207 2.05 6.02 5.50
CA ALA A 207 2.59 6.49 6.77
C ALA A 207 2.78 8.02 6.83
N HIS A 208 2.63 8.72 5.72
CA HIS A 208 3.00 10.13 5.58
C HIS A 208 1.83 11.11 5.53
N GLY A 209 0.59 10.72 5.70
CA GLY A 209 -0.50 11.67 5.66
C GLY A 209 -1.89 11.04 5.67
N GLY A 210 -1.96 9.76 5.96
CA GLY A 210 -3.21 9.04 5.90
C GLY A 210 -3.64 8.74 4.46
N VAL A 211 -4.64 7.89 4.33
CA VAL A 211 -5.18 7.48 3.03
C VAL A 211 -6.68 7.43 3.13
N ASP A 212 -7.34 7.97 2.13
CA ASP A 212 -8.78 7.85 1.94
C ASP A 212 -9.03 7.27 0.54
N VAL A 213 -9.18 5.94 0.46
CA VAL A 213 -9.34 5.24 -0.81
C VAL A 213 -10.63 5.62 -1.52
N GLN A 214 -11.68 6.00 -0.79
CA GLN A 214 -12.93 6.46 -1.39
C GLN A 214 -12.78 7.85 -2.00
N ASP A 215 -12.06 8.75 -1.34
CA ASP A 215 -11.79 10.10 -1.86
C ASP A 215 -10.84 10.06 -3.07
N ILE A 216 -9.81 9.20 -3.04
CA ILE A 216 -8.92 8.99 -4.18
C ILE A 216 -9.72 8.49 -5.38
N GLY A 217 -10.68 7.59 -5.18
CA GLY A 217 -11.50 7.00 -6.23
C GLY A 217 -10.83 5.86 -6.98
N CYS A 218 -9.71 5.33 -6.48
CA CYS A 218 -9.03 4.17 -7.09
C CYS A 218 -9.81 2.87 -6.89
N ASP A 219 -9.44 1.85 -7.65
CA ASP A 219 -10.07 0.52 -7.57
C ASP A 219 -9.27 -0.42 -6.67
N PHE A 220 -7.95 -0.22 -6.58
CA PHE A 220 -7.03 -1.02 -5.77
C PHE A 220 -6.02 -0.13 -5.06
N TYR A 221 -5.67 -0.51 -3.83
CA TYR A 221 -4.61 0.13 -3.06
C TYR A 221 -3.78 -0.95 -2.36
N ALA A 222 -2.47 -0.96 -2.62
CA ALA A 222 -1.55 -1.96 -2.10
C ALA A 222 -0.52 -1.33 -1.16
N PHE A 223 -0.23 -1.95 -0.02
CA PHE A 223 0.76 -1.47 0.93
C PHE A 223 1.34 -2.60 1.79
N SER A 224 2.44 -2.31 2.49
CA SER A 224 3.11 -3.25 3.40
C SER A 224 2.86 -2.88 4.85
N GLY A 225 2.66 -3.89 5.71
CA GLY A 225 2.37 -3.68 7.12
C GLY A 225 3.52 -3.02 7.90
N HIS A 226 4.78 -3.29 7.54
CA HIS A 226 5.93 -2.66 8.20
C HIS A 226 6.02 -1.14 7.92
N LYS A 227 5.41 -0.65 6.87
CA LYS A 227 5.25 0.78 6.58
C LYS A 227 4.15 1.42 7.42
N LEU A 228 3.27 0.62 8.04
CA LEU A 228 2.15 1.01 8.89
C LEU A 228 2.37 0.60 10.35
N PHE A 229 3.61 0.54 10.83
CA PHE A 229 3.93 0.07 12.17
C PHE A 229 3.55 -1.39 12.45
N GLY A 230 3.14 -2.15 11.40
CA GLY A 230 2.85 -3.57 11.49
C GLY A 230 4.10 -4.43 11.31
N PRO A 231 3.99 -5.77 11.44
CA PRO A 231 5.12 -6.67 11.27
C PRO A 231 5.63 -6.70 9.83
N THR A 232 6.92 -7.03 9.66
CA THR A 232 7.51 -7.27 8.33
C THR A 232 6.93 -8.56 7.73
N GLY A 233 6.87 -8.63 6.40
CA GLY A 233 6.34 -9.79 5.68
C GLY A 233 4.82 -9.86 5.61
N ILE A 234 4.13 -8.82 6.08
CA ILE A 234 2.68 -8.68 5.94
C ILE A 234 2.37 -7.43 5.13
N GLY A 235 1.48 -7.57 4.18
CA GLY A 235 0.93 -6.47 3.42
C GLY A 235 -0.58 -6.55 3.32
N CYS A 236 -1.15 -5.54 2.69
CA CYS A 236 -2.58 -5.46 2.43
C CYS A 236 -2.84 -5.11 0.98
N LEU A 237 -3.89 -5.70 0.44
CA LEU A 237 -4.54 -5.25 -0.78
C LEU A 237 -5.97 -4.81 -0.42
N TRP A 238 -6.30 -3.57 -0.73
CA TRP A 238 -7.68 -3.12 -0.76
C TRP A 238 -8.17 -3.18 -2.20
N GLY A 239 -9.35 -3.76 -2.40
CA GLY A 239 -10.03 -3.78 -3.68
C GLY A 239 -11.47 -3.29 -3.51
N LYS A 240 -11.88 -2.36 -4.37
CA LYS A 240 -13.25 -1.85 -4.39
C LYS A 240 -14.22 -2.97 -4.77
N LYS A 241 -15.33 -3.06 -4.04
CA LYS A 241 -16.40 -4.03 -4.27
C LYS A 241 -17.30 -3.60 -5.45
#